data_f8a914ecff3fcf0483469a2a0bcd8ecb
#
_entry.id   f8a914ecff3fcf0483469a2a0bcd8ecb
#
_cell.length_a   1.000
_cell.length_b   1.000
_cell.length_c   1.000
_cell.angle_alpha   90.00
_cell.angle_beta   90.00
_cell.angle_gamma   90.00
#
_symmetry.space_group_name_H-M   'P 1'
#
loop_
_entity.id
_entity.type
_entity.pdbx_description
1 polymer ?
#
loop_
_entity_poly.entity_id
_entity_poly.type
_entity_poly.pdbx_seq_one_letter_code
_entity_poly.pdbx_strand_id
1 'polypeptide(L)'
;MKEFLRYILYTLTSILVLNGCSSTKFVPDNQYLLDKVEIISDNEQFKPADLKEYLQQRPNFKVFGLMKWQLYLYNWSGKNENNWFNKQFRRMGEAPVLMDTTLITLSEKELHLFLVNKGYINAQVTHSIDTSKYKKATVTYTIKSNEPYRIRDYQMRLNDPAIDSIARIKP
;
A
#
# COMPACT_ATOMS: atom_id res chain seq x y z
N MET A 1 -9.93 -47.80 15.57
CA MET A 1 -11.05 -47.12 14.87
C MET A 1 -11.49 -45.82 15.59
N LYS A 2 -11.74 -45.86 16.92
CA LYS A 2 -12.23 -44.65 17.65
C LYS A 2 -11.26 -43.48 17.60
N GLU A 3 -9.95 -43.71 17.76
CA GLU A 3 -8.94 -42.63 17.71
C GLU A 3 -8.80 -42.04 16.29
N PHE A 4 -8.82 -42.87 15.27
CA PHE A 4 -8.80 -42.42 13.88
C PHE A 4 -10.02 -41.55 13.53
N LEU A 5 -11.20 -41.92 14.03
CA LEU A 5 -12.43 -41.12 13.84
C LEU A 5 -12.35 -39.76 14.56
N ARG A 6 -11.67 -39.68 15.75
CA ARG A 6 -11.43 -38.41 16.46
C ARG A 6 -10.51 -37.49 15.68
N TYR A 7 -9.42 -38.00 15.09
CA TYR A 7 -8.53 -37.17 14.26
C TYR A 7 -9.24 -36.66 13.02
N ILE A 8 -10.05 -37.48 12.35
CA ILE A 8 -10.87 -37.04 11.22
C ILE A 8 -11.86 -35.95 11.65
N LEU A 9 -12.50 -36.08 12.80
CA LEU A 9 -13.43 -35.09 13.32
C LEU A 9 -12.70 -33.74 13.62
N TYR A 10 -11.52 -33.80 14.24
CA TYR A 10 -10.74 -32.60 14.50
C TYR A 10 -10.25 -31.92 13.22
N THR A 11 -9.80 -32.67 12.23
CA THR A 11 -9.40 -32.11 10.92
C THR A 11 -10.57 -31.49 10.19
N LEU A 12 -11.73 -32.15 10.18
CA LEU A 12 -12.95 -31.64 9.56
C LEU A 12 -13.45 -30.36 10.23
N THR A 13 -13.42 -30.32 11.58
CA THR A 13 -13.79 -29.13 12.35
C THR A 13 -12.82 -27.98 12.10
N SER A 14 -11.52 -28.27 12.02
CA SER A 14 -10.49 -27.27 11.69
C SER A 14 -10.70 -26.66 10.30
N ILE A 15 -11.02 -27.47 9.30
CA ILE A 15 -11.32 -27.03 7.92
C ILE A 15 -12.58 -26.17 7.86
N LEU A 16 -13.63 -26.52 8.62
CA LEU A 16 -14.88 -25.75 8.69
C LEU A 16 -14.68 -24.36 9.31
N VAL A 17 -13.83 -24.24 10.33
CA VAL A 17 -13.52 -22.94 10.97
C VAL A 17 -12.76 -22.01 10.04
N LEU A 18 -11.90 -22.54 9.18
CA LEU A 18 -11.08 -21.73 8.24
C LEU A 18 -11.90 -21.08 7.11
N ASN A 19 -13.06 -21.64 6.75
CA ASN A 19 -13.90 -21.09 5.67
C ASN A 19 -14.80 -19.92 6.10
N GLY A 20 -14.91 -19.62 7.39
CA GLY A 20 -15.81 -18.59 7.94
C GLY A 20 -15.32 -17.15 7.86
N CYS A 21 -14.08 -16.87 7.50
CA CYS A 21 -13.49 -15.54 7.56
C CYS A 21 -13.53 -14.80 6.22
N SER A 22 -14.67 -14.17 5.89
CA SER A 22 -14.72 -13.23 4.77
C SER A 22 -14.02 -11.92 5.11
N SER A 23 -12.97 -11.57 4.36
CA SER A 23 -12.27 -10.29 4.51
C SER A 23 -13.11 -9.07 4.10
N THR A 24 -14.24 -9.28 3.47
CA THR A 24 -15.12 -8.24 2.90
C THR A 24 -16.45 -8.09 3.65
N LYS A 25 -16.59 -8.67 4.86
CA LYS A 25 -17.84 -8.68 5.63
C LYS A 25 -18.41 -7.29 5.92
N PHE A 26 -17.55 -6.33 6.21
CA PHE A 26 -17.91 -4.94 6.52
C PHE A 26 -17.63 -3.97 5.35
N VAL A 27 -17.41 -4.47 4.16
CA VAL A 27 -17.26 -3.65 2.95
C VAL A 27 -18.67 -3.36 2.40
N PRO A 28 -19.08 -2.08 2.28
CA PRO A 28 -20.36 -1.70 1.68
C PRO A 28 -20.51 -2.22 0.24
N ASP A 29 -21.75 -2.35 -0.23
CA ASP A 29 -22.03 -2.98 -1.53
C ASP A 29 -21.45 -2.21 -2.73
N ASN A 30 -21.34 -0.88 -2.60
CA ASN A 30 -20.83 -0.01 -3.66
C ASN A 30 -19.36 0.38 -3.50
N GLN A 31 -18.62 -0.32 -2.63
CA GLN A 31 -17.21 -0.03 -2.35
C GLN A 31 -16.36 -1.29 -2.44
N TYR A 32 -15.06 -1.09 -2.58
CA TYR A 32 -14.09 -2.15 -2.67
C TYR A 32 -13.08 -2.06 -1.53
N LEU A 33 -12.73 -3.20 -0.95
CA LEU A 33 -11.59 -3.32 -0.05
C LEU A 33 -10.30 -3.13 -0.85
N LEU A 34 -9.43 -2.24 -0.44
CA LEU A 34 -8.09 -2.15 -0.99
C LEU A 34 -7.28 -3.39 -0.55
N ASP A 35 -7.27 -4.41 -1.43
CA ASP A 35 -6.64 -5.68 -1.09
C ASP A 35 -5.12 -5.66 -1.28
N LYS A 36 -4.65 -5.04 -2.36
CA LYS A 36 -3.25 -4.99 -2.73
C LYS A 36 -2.89 -3.67 -3.42
N VAL A 37 -1.69 -3.18 -3.15
CA VAL A 37 -1.05 -2.12 -3.92
C VAL A 37 0.29 -2.64 -4.44
N GLU A 38 0.49 -2.51 -5.73
CA GLU A 38 1.70 -2.88 -6.44
C GLU A 38 2.33 -1.64 -7.07
N ILE A 39 3.66 -1.63 -7.12
CA ILE A 39 4.43 -0.61 -7.83
C ILE A 39 5.37 -1.35 -8.78
N ILE A 40 5.27 -1.04 -10.06
CA ILE A 40 6.13 -1.57 -11.11
C ILE A 40 6.95 -0.42 -11.66
N SER A 41 8.27 -0.53 -11.61
CA SER A 41 9.20 0.47 -12.14
C SER A 41 10.07 -0.16 -13.22
N ASP A 42 10.32 0.59 -14.29
CA ASP A 42 11.30 0.24 -15.33
C ASP A 42 12.74 0.47 -14.90
N ASN A 43 12.96 1.13 -13.76
CA ASN A 43 14.28 1.49 -13.25
C ASN A 43 14.56 0.78 -11.92
N GLU A 44 15.58 -0.06 -11.90
CA GLU A 44 15.99 -0.84 -10.72
C GLU A 44 16.47 0.01 -9.53
N GLN A 45 16.82 1.29 -9.75
CA GLN A 45 17.19 2.21 -8.70
C GLN A 45 16.00 2.55 -7.78
N PHE A 46 14.78 2.45 -8.30
CA PHE A 46 13.56 2.74 -7.57
C PHE A 46 12.91 1.46 -7.05
N LYS A 47 13.35 1.03 -5.88
CA LYS A 47 12.79 -0.17 -5.27
C LYS A 47 11.34 0.08 -4.83
N PRO A 48 10.41 -0.86 -5.10
CA PRO A 48 9.01 -0.72 -4.69
C PRO A 48 8.83 -0.48 -3.19
N ALA A 49 9.77 -0.96 -2.35
CA ALA A 49 9.72 -0.76 -0.90
C ALA A 49 9.86 0.72 -0.53
N ASP A 50 10.81 1.42 -1.15
CA ASP A 50 11.11 2.83 -0.88
C ASP A 50 9.99 3.74 -1.41
N LEU A 51 9.39 3.37 -2.53
CA LEU A 51 8.29 4.10 -3.16
C LEU A 51 6.97 4.02 -2.39
N LYS A 52 6.78 2.99 -1.56
CA LYS A 52 5.57 2.85 -0.75
C LYS A 52 5.34 3.99 0.23
N GLU A 53 6.38 4.72 0.61
CA GLU A 53 6.26 5.86 1.52
C GLU A 53 5.47 7.02 0.92
N TYR A 54 5.45 7.14 -0.41
CA TYR A 54 4.74 8.17 -1.17
C TYR A 54 3.28 7.82 -1.45
N LEU A 55 2.82 6.63 -1.02
CA LEU A 55 1.44 6.24 -1.17
C LEU A 55 0.58 6.84 -0.07
N GLN A 56 -0.47 7.56 -0.46
CA GLN A 56 -1.46 8.15 0.45
C GLN A 56 -2.42 7.12 1.02
N GLN A 57 -2.56 5.97 0.36
CA GLN A 57 -3.40 4.89 0.83
C GLN A 57 -2.64 3.56 0.76
N ARG A 58 -2.70 2.82 1.86
CA ARG A 58 -2.06 1.50 1.98
C ARG A 58 -3.11 0.45 2.34
N PRO A 59 -2.98 -0.78 1.82
CA PRO A 59 -3.88 -1.87 2.19
C PRO A 59 -3.67 -2.27 3.65
N ASN A 60 -4.68 -2.94 4.23
CA ASN A 60 -4.60 -3.52 5.56
C ASN A 60 -3.30 -4.33 5.76
N PHE A 61 -2.74 -4.22 6.95
CA PHE A 61 -1.46 -4.85 7.29
C PHE A 61 -1.52 -6.37 7.12
N LYS A 62 -0.46 -6.92 6.53
CA LYS A 62 -0.27 -8.37 6.37
C LYS A 62 0.86 -8.86 7.27
N VAL A 63 0.54 -9.75 8.20
CA VAL A 63 1.55 -10.43 9.02
C VAL A 63 2.32 -11.42 8.13
N PHE A 64 3.65 -11.31 8.13
CA PHE A 64 4.56 -12.09 7.26
C PHE A 64 4.21 -12.02 5.76
N GLY A 65 3.51 -10.96 5.31
CA GLY A 65 3.08 -10.80 3.92
C GLY A 65 1.93 -11.73 3.48
N LEU A 66 1.46 -12.62 4.33
CA LEU A 66 0.52 -13.69 3.99
C LEU A 66 -0.92 -13.39 4.44
N MET A 67 -1.12 -13.07 5.72
CA MET A 67 -2.45 -12.98 6.32
C MET A 67 -2.74 -11.60 6.90
N LYS A 68 -3.92 -11.06 6.61
CA LYS A 68 -4.47 -9.83 7.20
C LYS A 68 -5.12 -10.16 8.55
N TRP A 69 -4.33 -10.60 9.52
CA TRP A 69 -4.84 -11.07 10.80
C TRP A 69 -5.71 -10.05 11.53
N GLN A 70 -5.29 -8.79 11.57
CA GLN A 70 -6.03 -7.72 12.23
C GLN A 70 -7.37 -7.43 11.55
N LEU A 71 -7.43 -7.51 10.21
CA LEU A 71 -8.69 -7.41 9.47
C LEU A 71 -9.61 -8.59 9.79
N TYR A 72 -9.09 -9.81 9.94
CA TYR A 72 -9.89 -10.96 10.32
C TYR A 72 -10.43 -10.83 11.75
N LEU A 73 -9.63 -10.34 12.71
CA LEU A 73 -10.10 -10.03 14.06
C LEU A 73 -11.25 -9.02 14.04
N TYR A 74 -11.11 -7.95 13.27
CA TYR A 74 -12.18 -6.98 13.10
C TYR A 74 -13.44 -7.62 12.52
N ASN A 75 -13.30 -8.47 11.52
CA ASN A 75 -14.42 -9.17 10.87
C ASN A 75 -15.07 -10.23 11.77
N TRP A 76 -14.40 -10.72 12.79
CA TRP A 76 -14.99 -11.61 13.81
C TRP A 76 -15.97 -10.87 14.71
N SER A 77 -15.88 -9.55 14.79
CA SER A 77 -16.89 -8.78 15.50
C SER A 77 -18.28 -8.97 14.86
N GLY A 78 -19.31 -9.00 15.68
CA GLY A 78 -20.70 -9.02 15.23
C GLY A 78 -21.14 -7.63 14.72
N LYS A 79 -22.36 -7.59 14.13
CA LYS A 79 -22.97 -6.33 13.66
C LYS A 79 -23.38 -5.40 14.82
N ASN A 80 -23.67 -5.95 16.00
CA ASN A 80 -24.06 -5.17 17.17
C ASN A 80 -22.86 -4.51 17.82
N GLU A 81 -22.72 -3.19 17.65
CA GLU A 81 -21.59 -2.39 18.17
C GLU A 81 -21.59 -2.25 19.70
N ASN A 82 -22.74 -2.41 20.34
CA ASN A 82 -22.89 -2.24 21.80
C ASN A 82 -22.40 -3.45 22.61
N ASN A 83 -22.20 -4.60 21.98
CA ASN A 83 -21.72 -5.78 22.67
C ASN A 83 -20.24 -5.62 23.05
N TRP A 84 -19.89 -5.90 24.30
CA TRP A 84 -18.53 -5.79 24.83
C TRP A 84 -17.51 -6.61 24.03
N PHE A 85 -17.84 -7.84 23.64
CA PHE A 85 -16.97 -8.68 22.81
C PHE A 85 -16.68 -8.03 21.45
N ASN A 86 -17.72 -7.47 20.80
CA ASN A 86 -17.56 -6.82 19.49
C ASN A 86 -16.69 -5.58 19.60
N LYS A 87 -16.84 -4.78 20.66
CA LYS A 87 -15.97 -3.63 20.94
C LYS A 87 -14.51 -4.05 21.07
N GLN A 88 -14.26 -5.17 21.77
CA GLN A 88 -12.89 -5.65 22.00
C GLN A 88 -12.25 -6.14 20.69
N PHE A 89 -12.98 -6.93 19.88
CA PHE A 89 -12.48 -7.38 18.58
C PHE A 89 -12.24 -6.22 17.60
N ARG A 90 -13.08 -5.21 17.57
CA ARG A 90 -12.88 -4.00 16.75
C ARG A 90 -11.69 -3.17 17.22
N ARG A 91 -11.45 -3.10 18.52
CA ARG A 91 -10.32 -2.38 19.10
C ARG A 91 -8.97 -3.08 18.82
N MET A 92 -8.95 -4.41 18.82
CA MET A 92 -7.75 -5.21 18.54
C MET A 92 -7.53 -5.41 17.04
N GLY A 93 -8.60 -5.34 16.25
CA GLY A 93 -8.58 -5.51 14.80
C GLY A 93 -8.33 -4.19 14.07
N GLU A 94 -8.12 -4.29 12.77
CA GLU A 94 -8.00 -3.18 11.84
C GLU A 94 -9.24 -3.13 10.95
N ALA A 95 -9.89 -1.95 10.87
CA ALA A 95 -11.03 -1.78 9.98
C ALA A 95 -10.64 -1.99 8.51
N PRO A 96 -11.55 -2.45 7.65
CA PRO A 96 -11.26 -2.61 6.23
C PRO A 96 -10.90 -1.27 5.60
N VAL A 97 -9.76 -1.20 4.94
CA VAL A 97 -9.35 -0.03 4.16
C VAL A 97 -10.12 -0.06 2.85
N LEU A 98 -11.04 0.89 2.69
CA LEU A 98 -11.83 1.03 1.47
C LEU A 98 -11.03 1.80 0.41
N MET A 99 -11.12 1.34 -0.84
CA MET A 99 -10.43 2.01 -1.94
C MET A 99 -11.01 3.41 -2.17
N ASP A 100 -10.14 4.41 -2.23
CA ASP A 100 -10.46 5.80 -2.54
C ASP A 100 -9.67 6.25 -3.77
N THR A 101 -10.39 6.56 -4.84
CA THR A 101 -9.80 6.98 -6.12
C THR A 101 -9.08 8.32 -6.02
N THR A 102 -9.51 9.21 -5.12
CA THR A 102 -8.85 10.51 -4.88
C THR A 102 -7.46 10.28 -4.29
N LEU A 103 -7.35 9.40 -3.29
CA LEU A 103 -6.06 9.06 -2.67
C LEU A 103 -5.14 8.29 -3.62
N ILE A 104 -5.71 7.50 -4.54
CA ILE A 104 -4.95 6.82 -5.60
C ILE A 104 -4.33 7.85 -6.54
N THR A 105 -5.12 8.80 -7.02
CA THR A 105 -4.64 9.87 -7.92
C THR A 105 -3.61 10.78 -7.21
N LEU A 106 -3.79 11.03 -5.92
CA LEU A 106 -2.83 11.80 -5.13
C LEU A 106 -1.50 11.04 -5.00
N SER A 107 -1.55 9.73 -4.74
CA SER A 107 -0.35 8.89 -4.69
C SER A 107 0.41 8.87 -6.03
N GLU A 108 -0.30 8.84 -7.16
CA GLU A 108 0.31 8.96 -8.49
C GLU A 108 1.08 10.26 -8.64
N LYS A 109 0.49 11.39 -8.21
CA LYS A 109 1.14 12.71 -8.23
C LYS A 109 2.37 12.76 -7.31
N GLU A 110 2.29 12.22 -6.12
CA GLU A 110 3.41 12.18 -5.17
C GLU A 110 4.58 11.33 -5.71
N LEU A 111 4.29 10.18 -6.30
CA LEU A 111 5.30 9.35 -6.96
C LEU A 111 5.95 10.10 -8.14
N HIS A 112 5.17 10.82 -8.94
CA HIS A 112 5.71 11.64 -10.02
C HIS A 112 6.60 12.76 -9.50
N LEU A 113 6.17 13.51 -8.48
CA LEU A 113 6.96 14.57 -7.85
C LEU A 113 8.27 14.03 -7.26
N PHE A 114 8.23 12.86 -6.62
CA PHE A 114 9.44 12.19 -6.15
C PHE A 114 10.44 11.96 -7.29
N LEU A 115 9.99 11.46 -8.44
CA LEU A 115 10.86 11.20 -9.60
C LEU A 115 11.41 12.51 -10.19
N VAL A 116 10.59 13.55 -10.31
CA VAL A 116 11.03 14.88 -10.75
C VAL A 116 12.13 15.43 -9.84
N ASN A 117 11.95 15.32 -8.51
CA ASN A 117 12.93 15.76 -7.53
C ASN A 117 14.25 14.94 -7.59
N LYS A 118 14.20 13.73 -8.13
CA LYS A 118 15.40 12.91 -8.41
C LYS A 118 16.04 13.20 -9.77
N GLY A 119 15.51 14.19 -10.52
CA GLY A 119 16.01 14.58 -11.83
C GLY A 119 15.33 13.90 -13.02
N TYR A 120 14.34 13.03 -12.79
CA TYR A 120 13.59 12.36 -13.84
C TYR A 120 12.39 13.20 -14.28
N ILE A 121 12.65 14.35 -14.90
CA ILE A 121 11.62 15.36 -15.23
C ILE A 121 10.58 14.82 -16.21
N ASN A 122 10.98 13.91 -17.10
CA ASN A 122 10.09 13.28 -18.09
C ASN A 122 9.48 11.96 -17.60
N ALA A 123 9.57 11.66 -16.32
CA ALA A 123 8.97 10.46 -15.78
C ALA A 123 7.46 10.46 -15.95
N GLN A 124 6.89 9.29 -16.20
CA GLN A 124 5.46 9.07 -16.29
C GLN A 124 5.04 8.06 -15.21
N VAL A 125 4.05 8.41 -14.44
CA VAL A 125 3.42 7.51 -13.48
C VAL A 125 1.96 7.37 -13.89
N THR A 126 1.49 6.14 -13.95
CA THR A 126 0.09 5.81 -14.25
C THR A 126 -0.40 4.78 -13.25
N HIS A 127 -1.70 4.72 -13.02
CA HIS A 127 -2.29 3.68 -12.20
C HIS A 127 -3.33 2.87 -12.98
N SER A 128 -3.51 1.62 -12.57
CA SER A 128 -4.60 0.76 -13.02
C SER A 128 -5.27 0.12 -11.81
N ILE A 129 -6.58 -0.09 -11.90
CA ILE A 129 -7.39 -0.67 -10.84
C ILE A 129 -8.02 -1.95 -11.36
N ASP A 130 -7.75 -3.06 -10.70
CA ASP A 130 -8.38 -4.36 -10.97
C ASP A 130 -9.38 -4.69 -9.85
N THR A 131 -10.66 -4.85 -10.22
CA THR A 131 -11.78 -5.22 -9.35
C THR A 131 -12.38 -6.58 -9.69
N SER A 132 -11.63 -7.43 -10.38
CA SER A 132 -12.10 -8.77 -10.81
C SER A 132 -12.49 -9.68 -9.64
N LYS A 133 -11.95 -9.45 -8.45
CA LYS A 133 -12.29 -10.20 -7.24
C LYS A 133 -13.44 -9.56 -6.49
N TYR A 134 -14.37 -10.40 -6.01
CA TYR A 134 -15.55 -9.93 -5.29
C TYR A 134 -15.21 -8.95 -4.16
N LYS A 135 -15.74 -7.72 -4.25
CA LYS A 135 -15.55 -6.60 -3.30
C LYS A 135 -14.08 -6.31 -2.95
N LYS A 136 -13.12 -6.63 -3.82
CA LYS A 136 -11.70 -6.35 -3.61
C LYS A 136 -11.13 -5.60 -4.79
N ALA A 137 -10.23 -4.67 -4.51
CA ALA A 137 -9.48 -3.93 -5.53
C ALA A 137 -7.98 -4.13 -5.36
N THR A 138 -7.29 -4.31 -6.48
CA THR A 138 -5.83 -4.23 -6.57
C THR A 138 -5.47 -2.99 -7.36
N VAL A 139 -4.63 -2.14 -6.81
CA VAL A 139 -4.12 -0.93 -7.47
C VAL A 139 -2.68 -1.18 -7.88
N THR A 140 -2.37 -0.97 -9.16
CA THR A 140 -1.02 -1.10 -9.69
C THR A 140 -0.56 0.25 -10.22
N TYR A 141 0.51 0.79 -9.67
CA TYR A 141 1.21 1.97 -10.19
C TYR A 141 2.32 1.52 -11.13
N THR A 142 2.32 2.05 -12.34
CA THR A 142 3.37 1.79 -13.35
C THR A 142 4.18 3.04 -13.55
N ILE A 143 5.49 2.93 -13.34
CA ILE A 143 6.47 4.01 -13.45
C ILE A 143 7.32 3.78 -14.68
N LYS A 144 7.39 4.80 -15.53
CA LYS A 144 8.35 4.94 -16.63
C LYS A 144 9.24 6.13 -16.32
N SER A 145 10.45 5.87 -15.86
CA SER A 145 11.36 6.89 -15.35
C SER A 145 11.98 7.73 -16.48
N ASN A 146 12.20 7.15 -17.66
CA ASN A 146 12.99 7.72 -18.72
C ASN A 146 14.42 8.07 -18.25
N GLU A 147 15.12 8.94 -18.98
CA GLU A 147 16.49 9.37 -18.63
C GLU A 147 16.48 10.54 -17.66
N PRO A 148 17.38 10.53 -16.66
CA PRO A 148 17.49 11.64 -15.71
C PRO A 148 18.20 12.84 -16.33
N TYR A 149 17.70 14.01 -16.04
CA TYR A 149 18.40 15.26 -16.34
C TYR A 149 19.53 15.47 -15.35
N ARG A 150 20.72 15.83 -15.88
CA ARG A 150 21.90 16.14 -15.09
C ARG A 150 22.41 17.53 -15.43
N ILE A 151 22.80 18.28 -14.41
CA ILE A 151 23.47 19.57 -14.62
C ILE A 151 24.83 19.27 -15.26
N ARG A 152 25.04 19.79 -16.46
CA ARG A 152 26.28 19.63 -17.21
C ARG A 152 27.30 20.68 -16.84
N ASP A 153 26.83 21.92 -16.69
CA ASP A 153 27.62 23.09 -16.38
C ASP A 153 26.80 24.07 -15.58
N TYR A 154 27.42 24.76 -14.64
CA TYR A 154 26.79 25.85 -13.92
C TYR A 154 27.74 27.01 -13.83
N GLN A 155 27.26 28.23 -14.08
CA GLN A 155 28.03 29.45 -13.98
C GLN A 155 27.50 30.28 -12.82
N MET A 156 28.40 30.55 -11.86
CA MET A 156 28.07 31.41 -10.73
C MET A 156 28.61 32.82 -11.02
N ARG A 157 27.72 33.81 -11.03
CA ARG A 157 28.10 35.24 -11.17
C ARG A 157 27.68 35.92 -9.89
N LEU A 158 28.67 36.24 -9.06
CA LEU A 158 28.49 36.94 -7.79
C LEU A 158 29.08 38.34 -7.92
N ASN A 159 28.33 39.36 -7.53
CA ASN A 159 28.77 40.78 -7.59
C ASN A 159 29.60 41.16 -6.36
N ASP A 160 29.57 40.34 -5.31
CA ASP A 160 30.33 40.58 -4.07
C ASP A 160 31.59 39.68 -4.05
N PRO A 161 32.81 40.28 -4.04
CA PRO A 161 34.05 39.52 -4.04
C PRO A 161 34.27 38.64 -2.82
N ALA A 162 33.73 39.02 -1.67
CA ALA A 162 33.84 38.23 -0.44
C ALA A 162 32.99 36.95 -0.53
N ILE A 163 31.75 37.05 -1.04
CA ILE A 163 30.86 35.91 -1.27
C ILE A 163 31.41 35.03 -2.40
N ASP A 164 31.96 35.60 -3.48
CA ASP A 164 32.55 34.86 -4.59
C ASP A 164 33.73 34.00 -4.11
N SER A 165 34.58 34.53 -3.24
CA SER A 165 35.70 33.78 -2.69
C SER A 165 35.27 32.58 -1.85
N ILE A 166 34.23 32.75 -1.04
CA ILE A 166 33.66 31.66 -0.20
C ILE A 166 32.98 30.59 -1.06
N ALA A 167 32.23 31.02 -2.09
CA ALA A 167 31.52 30.13 -2.97
C ALA A 167 32.41 29.26 -3.87
N ARG A 168 33.65 29.72 -4.14
CA ARG A 168 34.66 28.99 -4.93
C ARG A 168 35.50 28.03 -4.10
N ILE A 169 35.41 28.07 -2.77
CA ILE A 169 36.11 27.11 -1.92
C ILE A 169 35.42 25.75 -2.14
N LYS A 170 36.07 24.86 -2.86
CA LYS A 170 35.64 23.48 -3.00
C LYS A 170 35.58 22.80 -1.61
N PRO A 171 34.49 22.08 -1.29
CA PRO A 171 34.48 21.22 -0.13
C PRO A 171 35.46 20.06 -0.26
#